data_c61baec924a9da70001f181a612689f9
#
_entry.id   c61baec924a9da70001f181a612689f9
#
_cell.length_a   1.000
_cell.length_b   1.000
_cell.length_c   1.000
_cell.angle_alpha   90.00
_cell.angle_beta   90.00
_cell.angle_gamma   90.00
#
_symmetry.space_group_name_H-M   'P 1'
#
loop_
_entity.id
_entity.type
_entity.pdbx_description
1 polymer ?
#
loop_
_entity_poly.entity_id
_entity_poly.type
_entity_poly.pdbx_seq_one_letter_code
_entity_poly.pdbx_strand_id
1 'polypeptide(L)'
;GGQTSAALELLLGKMSAHPEGLPVLQSHMNDYNVLYSLYFEKAHIAATSLDIDDIRHLVPGIPLILLSLYKYSVGFYVQAGNPEKISSVEDLTDPKVVFMNREKGSARRVYLDRLLKERGISSEKISGYRNEAVSDMSSASAVFEHRANVAFGEEMIARYFPGLDFVPVTDMQMYLA
;
A
#
# COMPACT_ATOMS: atom_id res chain seq x y z
N GLY A 1 -3.58 14.08 -4.14
CA GLY A 1 -3.92 13.08 -3.11
C GLY A 1 -3.12 11.80 -3.28
N GLY A 2 -3.11 10.94 -2.31
CA GLY A 2 -2.40 9.67 -2.36
C GLY A 2 -1.97 9.19 -0.97
N GLN A 3 -1.18 8.13 -0.96
CA GLN A 3 -0.59 7.61 0.27
C GLN A 3 0.56 8.49 0.75
N THR A 4 0.79 8.52 2.07
CA THR A 4 1.89 9.27 2.66
C THR A 4 3.23 8.61 2.32
N SER A 5 4.18 9.41 1.83
CA SER A 5 5.54 9.00 1.54
C SER A 5 6.46 10.17 1.81
N ALA A 6 7.57 9.95 2.51
CA ALA A 6 8.56 10.99 2.79
C ALA A 6 9.13 11.62 1.50
N ALA A 7 9.34 10.81 0.46
CA ALA A 7 9.80 11.30 -0.84
C ALA A 7 8.76 12.21 -1.52
N LEU A 8 7.48 11.84 -1.43
CA LEU A 8 6.39 12.65 -1.97
C LEU A 8 6.24 13.97 -1.20
N GLU A 9 6.31 13.94 0.13
CA GLU A 9 6.26 15.14 0.95
C GLU A 9 7.40 16.10 0.65
N LEU A 10 8.62 15.57 0.47
CA LEU A 10 9.78 16.39 0.07
C LEU A 10 9.57 17.03 -1.31
N LEU A 11 9.04 16.27 -2.29
CA LEU A 11 8.74 16.78 -3.62
C LEU A 11 7.71 17.92 -3.55
N LEU A 12 6.61 17.70 -2.84
CA LEU A 12 5.54 18.69 -2.69
C LEU A 12 6.03 19.95 -1.95
N GLY A 13 6.86 19.76 -0.92
CA GLY A 13 7.51 20.87 -0.22
C GLY A 13 8.39 21.72 -1.15
N LYS A 14 9.18 21.08 -2.01
CA LYS A 14 10.01 21.78 -3.01
C LYS A 14 9.16 22.49 -4.06
N MET A 15 8.07 21.87 -4.51
CA MET A 15 7.14 22.51 -5.46
C MET A 15 6.49 23.76 -4.87
N SER A 16 6.04 23.71 -3.62
CA SER A 16 5.43 24.86 -2.93
C SER A 16 6.44 25.98 -2.63
N ALA A 17 7.71 25.64 -2.41
CA ALA A 17 8.76 26.61 -2.14
C ALA A 17 9.37 27.25 -3.40
N HIS A 18 9.03 26.75 -4.59
CA HIS A 18 9.53 27.34 -5.84
C HIS A 18 8.95 28.73 -6.05
N PRO A 19 9.73 29.74 -6.52
CA PRO A 19 9.24 31.12 -6.73
C PRO A 19 8.02 31.23 -7.63
N GLU A 20 7.88 30.32 -8.60
CA GLU A 20 6.73 30.22 -9.50
C GLU A 20 5.79 29.07 -9.09
N GLY A 21 5.98 28.53 -7.86
CA GLY A 21 5.22 27.39 -7.36
C GLY A 21 3.77 27.78 -7.02
N LEU A 22 2.87 26.85 -7.28
CA LEU A 22 1.49 26.96 -6.84
C LEU A 22 1.34 26.38 -5.43
N PRO A 23 0.42 26.92 -4.62
CA PRO A 23 0.08 26.32 -3.32
C PRO A 23 -0.38 24.86 -3.52
N VAL A 24 0.22 23.93 -2.80
CA VAL A 24 -0.14 22.51 -2.87
C VAL A 24 -0.99 22.15 -1.66
N LEU A 25 -2.24 21.77 -1.91
CA LEU A 25 -3.10 21.15 -0.90
C LEU A 25 -3.00 19.64 -1.02
N GLN A 26 -2.58 18.98 0.06
CA GLN A 26 -2.43 17.53 0.10
C GLN A 26 -3.60 16.90 0.85
N SER A 27 -4.17 15.83 0.28
CA SER A 27 -5.11 14.95 0.98
C SER A 27 -4.65 13.51 0.89
N HIS A 28 -4.85 12.78 2.00
CA HIS A 28 -4.48 11.37 2.12
C HIS A 28 -5.72 10.52 1.89
N MET A 29 -5.60 9.56 0.96
CA MET A 29 -6.66 8.61 0.63
C MET A 29 -6.06 7.39 -0.04
N ASN A 30 -6.81 6.29 -0.12
CA ASN A 30 -6.35 5.09 -0.81
C ASN A 30 -6.23 5.31 -2.33
N ASP A 31 -5.56 4.38 -3.01
CA ASP A 31 -5.21 4.50 -4.42
C ASP A 31 -6.44 4.63 -5.34
N TYR A 32 -7.53 3.90 -5.05
CA TYR A 32 -8.78 4.03 -5.82
C TYR A 32 -9.40 5.41 -5.68
N ASN A 33 -9.50 5.90 -4.45
CA ASN A 33 -10.14 7.18 -4.16
C ASN A 33 -9.34 8.35 -4.75
N VAL A 34 -8.01 8.28 -4.77
CA VAL A 34 -7.19 9.34 -5.39
C VAL A 34 -7.36 9.36 -6.91
N LEU A 35 -7.44 8.20 -7.56
CA LEU A 35 -7.67 8.12 -8.99
C LEU A 35 -9.11 8.54 -9.38
N TYR A 36 -10.10 8.16 -8.57
CA TYR A 36 -11.47 8.71 -8.75
C TYR A 36 -11.52 10.21 -8.56
N SER A 37 -10.76 10.77 -7.60
CA SER A 37 -10.68 12.22 -7.42
C SER A 37 -10.05 12.90 -8.64
N LEU A 38 -9.08 12.26 -9.28
CA LEU A 38 -8.50 12.72 -10.53
C LEU A 38 -9.54 12.63 -11.67
N TYR A 39 -10.23 11.50 -11.80
CA TYR A 39 -11.26 11.26 -12.82
C TYR A 39 -12.40 12.29 -12.76
N PHE A 40 -12.83 12.66 -11.55
CA PHE A 40 -13.89 13.65 -11.35
C PHE A 40 -13.38 15.09 -11.19
N GLU A 41 -12.14 15.37 -11.61
CA GLU A 41 -11.52 16.70 -11.58
C GLU A 41 -11.49 17.35 -10.18
N LYS A 42 -11.52 16.53 -9.12
CA LYS A 42 -11.39 16.98 -7.73
C LYS A 42 -9.94 17.04 -7.25
N ALA A 43 -9.02 16.45 -8.00
CA ALA A 43 -7.59 16.50 -7.79
C ALA A 43 -6.90 16.79 -9.14
N HIS A 44 -5.79 17.49 -9.09
CA HIS A 44 -4.96 17.80 -10.27
C HIS A 44 -3.85 16.77 -10.45
N ILE A 45 -3.44 16.14 -9.37
CA ILE A 45 -2.33 15.19 -9.32
C ILE A 45 -2.71 14.05 -8.36
N ALA A 46 -2.45 12.81 -8.77
CA ALA A 46 -2.64 11.60 -7.98
C ALA A 46 -1.31 10.88 -7.80
N ALA A 47 -0.99 10.49 -6.56
CA ALA A 47 0.12 9.57 -6.29
C ALA A 47 -0.44 8.18 -5.99
N THR A 48 0.00 7.17 -6.74
CA THR A 48 -0.51 5.80 -6.63
C THR A 48 0.56 4.76 -6.89
N SER A 49 0.39 3.58 -6.30
CA SER A 49 1.22 2.41 -6.57
C SER A 49 0.45 1.25 -7.22
N LEU A 50 -0.72 1.54 -7.77
CA LEU A 50 -1.40 0.60 -8.66
C LEU A 50 -0.57 0.40 -9.93
N ASP A 51 -0.71 -0.76 -10.54
CA ASP A 51 -0.10 -0.95 -11.86
C ASP A 51 -0.83 -0.16 -12.95
N ILE A 52 -0.17 -0.05 -14.10
CA ILE A 52 -0.66 0.79 -15.21
C ILE A 52 -2.02 0.31 -15.73
N ASP A 53 -2.27 -0.99 -15.73
CA ASP A 53 -3.53 -1.54 -16.22
C ASP A 53 -4.68 -1.24 -15.26
N ASP A 54 -4.45 -1.32 -13.95
CA ASP A 54 -5.43 -0.91 -12.94
C ASP A 54 -5.72 0.59 -13.04
N ILE A 55 -4.68 1.42 -13.21
CA ILE A 55 -4.85 2.86 -13.41
C ILE A 55 -5.74 3.15 -14.63
N ARG A 56 -5.46 2.50 -15.77
CA ARG A 56 -6.25 2.67 -17.01
C ARG A 56 -7.71 2.28 -16.84
N HIS A 57 -7.97 1.22 -16.07
CA HIS A 57 -9.34 0.79 -15.79
C HIS A 57 -10.11 1.76 -14.90
N LEU A 58 -9.44 2.42 -13.97
CA LEU A 58 -10.07 3.34 -13.02
C LEU A 58 -10.32 4.74 -13.58
N VAL A 59 -9.57 5.15 -14.61
CA VAL A 59 -9.69 6.47 -15.25
C VAL A 59 -9.83 6.34 -16.77
N PRO A 60 -10.87 5.65 -17.25
CA PRO A 60 -11.05 5.39 -18.69
C PRO A 60 -11.33 6.68 -19.46
N GLY A 61 -10.71 6.81 -20.64
CA GLY A 61 -10.97 7.93 -21.55
C GLY A 61 -10.31 9.26 -21.16
N ILE A 62 -9.57 9.32 -20.06
CA ILE A 62 -8.79 10.49 -19.69
C ILE A 62 -7.34 10.32 -20.14
N PRO A 63 -6.77 11.25 -20.91
CA PRO A 63 -5.34 11.27 -21.21
C PRO A 63 -4.56 11.60 -19.93
N LEU A 64 -3.73 10.66 -19.46
CA LEU A 64 -2.89 10.82 -18.28
C LEU A 64 -1.41 10.78 -18.67
N ILE A 65 -0.61 11.60 -18.01
CA ILE A 65 0.84 11.48 -17.98
C ILE A 65 1.22 10.76 -16.69
N LEU A 66 1.88 9.63 -16.81
CA LEU A 66 2.37 8.88 -15.67
C LEU A 66 3.89 9.08 -15.52
N LEU A 67 4.28 9.69 -14.41
CA LEU A 67 5.68 9.84 -14.05
C LEU A 67 6.07 8.75 -13.04
N SER A 68 7.02 7.90 -13.40
CA SER A 68 7.63 6.94 -12.47
C SER A 68 8.53 7.69 -11.49
N LEU A 69 8.21 7.64 -10.21
CA LEU A 69 9.00 8.33 -9.19
C LEU A 69 10.10 7.42 -8.62
N TYR A 70 9.72 6.33 -7.98
CA TYR A 70 10.65 5.38 -7.36
C TYR A 70 10.02 4.00 -7.18
N LYS A 71 10.88 3.00 -7.03
CA LYS A 71 10.49 1.64 -6.60
C LYS A 71 10.78 1.45 -5.12
N TYR A 72 10.00 0.59 -4.49
CA TYR A 72 10.16 0.24 -3.09
C TYR A 72 9.69 -1.17 -2.84
N SER A 73 10.33 -1.85 -1.87
CA SER A 73 10.00 -3.22 -1.50
C SER A 73 8.74 -3.28 -0.65
N VAL A 74 7.88 -4.24 -0.94
CA VAL A 74 6.69 -4.58 -0.14
C VAL A 74 6.73 -6.05 0.24
N GLY A 75 6.17 -6.35 1.41
CA GLY A 75 6.20 -7.70 1.97
C GLY A 75 5.42 -7.81 3.25
N PHE A 76 5.68 -8.87 3.99
CA PHE A 76 5.00 -9.14 5.25
C PHE A 76 5.74 -8.53 6.44
N TYR A 77 4.99 -7.85 7.30
CA TYR A 77 5.39 -7.51 8.65
C TYR A 77 5.09 -8.70 9.55
N VAL A 78 6.07 -9.17 10.29
CA VAL A 78 5.97 -10.27 11.24
C VAL A 78 6.65 -9.90 12.55
N GLN A 79 6.33 -10.60 13.63
CA GLN A 79 7.05 -10.45 14.88
C GLN A 79 8.53 -10.86 14.73
N ALA A 80 9.41 -10.27 15.54
CA ALA A 80 10.84 -10.57 15.53
C ALA A 80 11.10 -12.08 15.61
N GLY A 81 11.98 -12.58 14.75
CA GLY A 81 12.27 -14.00 14.61
C GLY A 81 11.24 -14.78 13.80
N ASN A 82 10.19 -14.11 13.27
CA ASN A 82 9.16 -14.74 12.44
C ASN A 82 8.62 -16.06 13.04
N PRO A 83 7.99 -16.01 14.22
CA PRO A 83 7.57 -17.22 14.94
C PRO A 83 6.59 -18.09 14.15
N GLU A 84 5.75 -17.46 13.30
CA GLU A 84 4.77 -18.15 12.47
C GLU A 84 5.37 -18.68 11.15
N LYS A 85 6.68 -18.45 10.92
CA LYS A 85 7.42 -18.88 9.70
C LYS A 85 6.78 -18.44 8.41
N ILE A 86 6.26 -17.22 8.38
CA ILE A 86 5.67 -16.62 7.18
C ILE A 86 6.77 -16.42 6.14
N SER A 87 6.60 -17.01 4.97
CA SER A 87 7.52 -16.92 3.83
C SER A 87 6.80 -16.57 2.52
N SER A 88 5.50 -16.87 2.47
CA SER A 88 4.69 -16.73 1.27
C SER A 88 3.22 -16.46 1.63
N VAL A 89 2.41 -16.16 0.61
CA VAL A 89 0.97 -15.91 0.78
C VAL A 89 0.20 -17.17 1.19
N GLU A 90 0.72 -18.34 0.90
CA GLU A 90 0.16 -19.64 1.28
C GLU A 90 0.13 -19.81 2.80
N ASP A 91 1.12 -19.28 3.51
CA ASP A 91 1.25 -19.39 4.96
C ASP A 91 0.14 -18.62 5.71
N LEU A 92 -0.50 -17.65 5.03
CA LEU A 92 -1.66 -16.93 5.59
C LEU A 92 -2.87 -17.82 5.83
N THR A 93 -2.91 -19.03 5.24
CA THR A 93 -4.00 -19.99 5.41
C THR A 93 -3.87 -20.85 6.67
N ASP A 94 -2.75 -20.76 7.40
CA ASP A 94 -2.60 -21.44 8.68
C ASP A 94 -3.64 -20.88 9.68
N PRO A 95 -4.48 -21.74 10.29
CA PRO A 95 -5.50 -21.29 11.24
C PRO A 95 -4.97 -20.52 12.46
N LYS A 96 -3.69 -20.64 12.76
CA LYS A 96 -3.02 -19.93 13.86
C LYS A 96 -2.62 -18.51 13.48
N VAL A 97 -2.56 -18.20 12.19
CA VAL A 97 -2.15 -16.91 11.65
C VAL A 97 -3.34 -16.00 11.53
N VAL A 98 -3.30 -14.86 12.23
CA VAL A 98 -4.29 -13.79 12.09
C VAL A 98 -3.67 -12.67 11.25
N PHE A 99 -4.27 -12.40 10.11
CA PHE A 99 -3.83 -11.40 9.16
C PHE A 99 -4.51 -10.04 9.41
N MET A 100 -3.74 -8.96 9.33
CA MET A 100 -4.26 -7.59 9.23
C MET A 100 -4.11 -7.11 7.79
N ASN A 101 -5.22 -6.96 7.10
CA ASN A 101 -5.25 -6.55 5.71
C ASN A 101 -5.20 -5.02 5.59
N ARG A 102 -4.95 -4.55 4.39
CA ARG A 102 -5.17 -3.15 4.02
C ARG A 102 -6.62 -2.95 3.58
N GLU A 103 -7.08 -1.72 3.70
CA GLU A 103 -8.39 -1.28 3.22
C GLU A 103 -8.57 -1.57 1.72
N LYS A 104 -9.81 -1.80 1.32
CA LYS A 104 -10.17 -1.98 -0.09
C LYS A 104 -9.80 -0.73 -0.89
N GLY A 105 -9.22 -0.94 -2.08
CA GLY A 105 -8.77 0.14 -2.96
C GLY A 105 -7.37 0.66 -2.69
N SER A 106 -6.64 0.14 -1.70
CA SER A 106 -5.20 0.37 -1.60
C SER A 106 -4.44 -0.54 -2.57
N ALA A 107 -3.33 -0.05 -3.14
CA ALA A 107 -2.51 -0.84 -4.06
C ALA A 107 -2.00 -2.14 -3.42
N ARG A 108 -1.70 -2.14 -2.10
CA ARG A 108 -1.29 -3.34 -1.35
C ARG A 108 -2.38 -4.39 -1.34
N ARG A 109 -3.64 -3.96 -1.11
CA ARG A 109 -4.78 -4.86 -1.11
C ARG A 109 -5.06 -5.42 -2.50
N VAL A 110 -5.03 -4.59 -3.52
CA VAL A 110 -5.24 -5.00 -4.92
C VAL A 110 -4.19 -6.03 -5.33
N TYR A 111 -2.92 -5.79 -5.02
CA TYR A 111 -1.84 -6.73 -5.29
C TYR A 111 -2.03 -8.06 -4.54
N LEU A 112 -2.31 -8.01 -3.24
CA LEU A 112 -2.51 -9.22 -2.43
C LEU A 112 -3.69 -10.05 -2.95
N ASP A 113 -4.82 -9.43 -3.24
CA ASP A 113 -6.01 -10.10 -3.75
C ASP A 113 -5.74 -10.78 -5.11
N ARG A 114 -4.95 -10.13 -5.98
CA ARG A 114 -4.49 -10.70 -7.25
C ARG A 114 -3.60 -11.92 -7.00
N LEU A 115 -2.61 -11.80 -6.11
CA LEU A 115 -1.70 -12.88 -5.76
C LEU A 115 -2.46 -14.09 -5.18
N LEU A 116 -3.42 -13.88 -4.30
CA LEU A 116 -4.29 -14.93 -3.76
C LEU A 116 -5.05 -15.65 -4.89
N LYS A 117 -5.62 -14.88 -5.82
CA LYS A 117 -6.34 -15.43 -6.97
C LYS A 117 -5.42 -16.27 -7.87
N GLU A 118 -4.24 -15.78 -8.18
CA GLU A 118 -3.23 -16.49 -9.00
C GLU A 118 -2.79 -17.81 -8.35
N ARG A 119 -2.72 -17.84 -7.02
CA ARG A 119 -2.38 -19.05 -6.25
C ARG A 119 -3.58 -19.93 -5.94
N GLY A 120 -4.79 -19.57 -6.37
CA GLY A 120 -6.01 -20.33 -6.10
C GLY A 120 -6.41 -20.37 -4.62
N ILE A 121 -6.01 -19.37 -3.84
CA ILE A 121 -6.28 -19.29 -2.41
C ILE A 121 -7.56 -18.49 -2.20
N SER A 122 -8.57 -19.12 -1.56
CA SER A 122 -9.76 -18.39 -1.13
C SER A 122 -9.46 -17.50 0.07
N SER A 123 -9.89 -16.25 0.00
CA SER A 123 -9.78 -15.31 1.12
C SER A 123 -10.52 -15.75 2.39
N GLU A 124 -11.50 -16.63 2.27
CA GLU A 124 -12.24 -17.22 3.39
C GLU A 124 -11.37 -18.13 4.27
N LYS A 125 -10.26 -18.65 3.71
CA LYS A 125 -9.30 -19.47 4.44
C LYS A 125 -8.32 -18.65 5.27
N ILE A 126 -8.30 -17.33 5.13
CA ILE A 126 -7.37 -16.44 5.80
C ILE A 126 -8.05 -15.80 7.00
N SER A 127 -7.65 -16.20 8.19
CA SER A 127 -8.14 -15.58 9.42
C SER A 127 -7.73 -14.11 9.47
N GLY A 128 -8.68 -13.21 9.73
CA GLY A 128 -8.41 -11.77 9.78
C GLY A 128 -8.38 -11.08 8.40
N TYR A 129 -8.65 -11.77 7.29
CA TYR A 129 -8.68 -11.14 5.96
C TYR A 129 -9.60 -9.91 5.88
N ARG A 130 -10.67 -9.87 6.67
CA ARG A 130 -11.63 -8.75 6.74
C ARG A 130 -11.23 -7.66 7.73
N ASN A 131 -10.18 -7.87 8.53
CA ASN A 131 -9.62 -6.84 9.38
C ASN A 131 -8.89 -5.84 8.49
N GLU A 132 -9.24 -4.57 8.54
CA GLU A 132 -8.70 -3.57 7.64
C GLU A 132 -7.97 -2.46 8.39
N ALA A 133 -6.77 -2.15 7.93
CA ALA A 133 -5.97 -1.02 8.36
C ALA A 133 -5.89 0.03 7.25
N VAL A 134 -6.02 1.31 7.62
CA VAL A 134 -6.06 2.43 6.66
C VAL A 134 -4.69 2.91 6.19
N SER A 135 -3.60 2.38 6.76
CA SER A 135 -2.23 2.72 6.38
C SER A 135 -1.27 1.57 6.65
N ASP A 136 -0.09 1.58 6.01
CA ASP A 136 0.97 0.61 6.31
C ASP A 136 1.44 0.76 7.77
N MET A 137 1.45 1.99 8.29
CA MET A 137 1.78 2.26 9.69
C MET A 137 0.79 1.59 10.65
N SER A 138 -0.52 1.71 10.40
CA SER A 138 -1.54 1.08 11.25
C SER A 138 -1.56 -0.45 11.12
N SER A 139 -1.22 -1.00 9.94
CA SER A 139 -1.08 -2.45 9.78
C SER A 139 0.16 -3.01 10.49
N ALA A 140 1.31 -2.32 10.41
CA ALA A 140 2.51 -2.67 11.16
C ALA A 140 2.29 -2.57 12.68
N SER A 141 1.62 -1.49 13.14
CA SER A 141 1.23 -1.34 14.56
C SER A 141 0.38 -2.51 15.06
N ALA A 142 -0.56 -3.00 14.24
CA ALA A 142 -1.40 -4.14 14.64
C ALA A 142 -0.57 -5.41 14.88
N VAL A 143 0.48 -5.63 14.10
CA VAL A 143 1.41 -6.75 14.32
C VAL A 143 2.29 -6.49 15.53
N PHE A 144 2.84 -5.29 15.67
CA PHE A 144 3.67 -4.92 16.80
C PHE A 144 2.95 -5.06 18.16
N GLU A 145 1.66 -4.69 18.21
CA GLU A 145 0.81 -4.78 19.38
C GLU A 145 0.17 -6.17 19.58
N HIS A 146 0.58 -7.18 18.83
CA HIS A 146 0.05 -8.56 18.89
C HIS A 146 -1.48 -8.67 18.62
N ARG A 147 -2.07 -7.70 17.91
CA ARG A 147 -3.46 -7.79 17.44
C ARG A 147 -3.61 -8.61 16.16
N ALA A 148 -2.50 -8.81 15.47
CA ALA A 148 -2.35 -9.70 14.31
C ALA A 148 -0.98 -10.37 14.36
N ASN A 149 -0.82 -11.48 13.64
CA ASN A 149 0.48 -12.16 13.49
C ASN A 149 1.26 -11.62 12.31
N VAL A 150 0.53 -11.17 11.27
CA VAL A 150 1.11 -10.75 10.00
C VAL A 150 0.28 -9.65 9.36
N ALA A 151 0.94 -8.73 8.67
CA ALA A 151 0.32 -7.74 7.81
C ALA A 151 1.19 -7.52 6.56
N PHE A 152 0.67 -6.82 5.55
CA PHE A 152 1.37 -6.57 4.29
C PHE A 152 1.55 -5.07 4.05
N GLY A 153 2.77 -4.64 3.73
CA GLY A 153 3.07 -3.25 3.47
C GLY A 153 4.50 -2.96 3.04
N GLU A 154 4.91 -1.70 3.10
CA GLU A 154 6.21 -1.21 2.66
C GLU A 154 7.32 -1.50 3.68
N GLU A 155 8.49 -1.98 3.22
CA GLU A 155 9.65 -2.32 4.05
C GLU A 155 10.06 -1.20 5.01
N MET A 156 10.08 0.04 4.52
CA MET A 156 10.55 1.18 5.32
C MET A 156 9.73 1.37 6.59
N ILE A 157 8.44 1.02 6.56
CA ILE A 157 7.56 1.14 7.73
C ILE A 157 7.98 0.17 8.85
N ALA A 158 8.45 -1.03 8.53
CA ALA A 158 8.92 -1.98 9.54
C ALA A 158 10.04 -1.40 10.41
N ARG A 159 10.87 -0.52 9.85
CA ARG A 159 12.00 0.11 10.56
C ARG A 159 11.58 1.04 11.70
N TYR A 160 10.33 1.52 11.70
CA TYR A 160 9.77 2.34 12.79
C TYR A 160 9.32 1.51 13.99
N PHE A 161 9.29 0.17 13.86
CA PHE A 161 8.81 -0.75 14.90
C PHE A 161 9.92 -1.71 15.31
N PRO A 162 10.77 -1.35 16.31
CA PRO A 162 11.73 -2.28 16.87
C PRO A 162 11.02 -3.52 17.39
N GLY A 163 11.35 -4.72 16.89
CA GLY A 163 10.66 -5.95 17.21
C GLY A 163 9.75 -6.49 16.11
N LEU A 164 9.71 -5.82 14.96
CA LEU A 164 9.16 -6.39 13.73
C LEU A 164 10.30 -6.79 12.78
N ASP A 165 10.11 -7.95 12.16
CA ASP A 165 10.89 -8.38 11.00
C ASP A 165 10.08 -8.17 9.72
N PHE A 166 10.79 -8.07 8.60
CA PHE A 166 10.19 -7.89 7.28
C PHE A 166 10.56 -9.06 6.36
N VAL A 167 9.53 -9.65 5.74
CA VAL A 167 9.68 -10.72 4.75
C VAL A 167 9.33 -10.16 3.38
N PRO A 168 10.31 -9.90 2.50
CA PRO A 168 10.07 -9.28 1.20
C PRO A 168 9.29 -10.20 0.26
N VAL A 169 8.36 -9.62 -0.52
CA VAL A 169 7.54 -10.35 -1.49
C VAL A 169 7.74 -9.83 -2.90
N THR A 170 7.69 -8.51 -3.11
CA THR A 170 7.85 -7.89 -4.43
C THR A 170 8.24 -6.41 -4.29
N ASP A 171 8.54 -5.80 -5.44
CA ASP A 171 8.69 -4.35 -5.53
C ASP A 171 7.44 -3.73 -6.14
N MET A 172 7.05 -2.57 -5.64
CA MET A 172 6.02 -1.71 -6.22
C MET A 172 6.62 -0.43 -6.76
N GLN A 173 6.00 0.13 -7.80
CA GLN A 173 6.37 1.41 -8.39
C GLN A 173 5.42 2.50 -7.91
N MET A 174 5.97 3.62 -7.41
CA MET A 174 5.19 4.83 -7.17
C MET A 174 5.09 5.64 -8.46
N TYR A 175 3.87 5.97 -8.85
CA TYR A 175 3.56 6.84 -9.97
C TYR A 175 2.94 8.15 -9.49
N LEU A 176 3.21 9.20 -10.25
CA LEU A 176 2.46 10.46 -10.20
C LEU A 176 1.67 10.56 -11.50
N ALA A 177 0.36 10.70 -11.40
CA ALA A 177 -0.59 10.81 -12.50
C ALA A 177 -1.23 12.20 -12.53
#